data_751721925f083af0286f8f76a9ed8a87
#
_entry.id   751721925f083af0286f8f76a9ed8a87
#
_cell.length_a   1.000
_cell.length_b   1.000
_cell.length_c   1.000
_cell.angle_alpha   90.00
_cell.angle_beta   90.00
_cell.angle_gamma   90.00
#
_symmetry.space_group_name_H-M   'P 1'
#
loop_
_entity.id
_entity.type
_entity.pdbx_description
1 polymer ?
#
loop_
_entity_poly.entity_id
_entity_poly.type
_entity_poly.pdbx_seq_one_letter_code
_entity_poly.pdbx_strand_id
1 'polypeptide(L)' 'MFQTQTGGTPAPTVSAGPTAHHEKVRHLLFGSEAALQQVIHTLHVLGYAEVNHWTKPLPTGRPGEVMRILTRHLMVE' A
#
# COMPACT_ATOMS: atom_id res chain seq x y z
N MET A 1 -14.85 -12.18 -18.46
CA MET A 1 -15.41 -12.22 -18.21
C MET A 1 -15.96 -12.37 -17.99
N PHE A 2 -15.95 -11.76 -18.70
CA PHE A 2 -16.59 -11.59 -18.55
C PHE A 2 -17.07 -11.85 -18.60
N GLN A 3 -17.01 -11.56 -19.11
CA GLN A 3 -17.57 -11.61 -19.23
C GLN A 3 -17.98 -11.92 -19.43
N THR A 4 -18.17 -11.60 -20.13
CA THR A 4 -18.68 -11.84 -20.29
C THR A 4 -19.30 -12.03 -20.63
N GLN A 5 -19.45 -11.91 -21.41
CA GLN A 5 -20.03 -11.91 -21.66
C GLN A 5 -20.48 -12.12 -21.86
N THR A 6 -20.62 -11.79 -22.53
CA THR A 6 -21.11 -11.82 -22.63
C THR A 6 -21.61 -11.76 -22.70
N GLY A 7 -21.79 -11.49 -23.45
CA GLY A 7 -22.03 -11.25 -23.33
C GLY A 7 -22.35 -10.97 -23.20
N GLY A 8 -22.67 -10.67 -23.90
CA GLY A 8 -22.70 -10.26 -23.57
C GLY A 8 -22.79 -9.90 -23.23
N THR A 9 -22.98 -9.54 -23.61
CA THR A 9 -22.85 -9.02 -23.12
C THR A 9 -22.75 -8.82 -22.60
N PRO A 10 -22.87 -8.51 -22.90
CA PRO A 10 -22.55 -8.10 -22.36
C PRO A 10 -22.35 -7.82 -21.91
N ALA A 11 -22.32 -7.42 -22.12
CA ALA A 11 -21.94 -6.87 -21.66
C ALA A 11 -21.68 -6.56 -21.28
N PRO A 12 -21.73 -6.27 -21.29
CA PRO A 12 -21.25 -5.78 -20.95
C PRO A 12 -20.97 -5.40 -20.58
N THR A 13 -20.91 -5.01 -20.58
CA THR A 13 -20.52 -4.49 -20.25
C THR A 13 -20.16 -3.95 -19.96
N VAL A 14 -20.13 -3.55 -20.04
CA VAL A 14 -19.68 -3.07 -19.84
C VAL A 14 -19.04 -2.29 -19.61
N SER A 15 -18.97 -2.11 -18.87
CA SER A 15 -18.38 -1.01 -18.65
C SER A 15 -17.31 -0.82 -19.40
N ALA A 16 -17.35 -0.14 -19.92
CA ALA A 16 -16.46 -0.10 -20.87
C ALA A 16 -15.19 0.54 -20.61
N GLY A 17 -15.05 1.46 -19.88
CA GLY A 17 -13.78 2.11 -19.63
C GLY A 17 -12.96 1.35 -18.62
N PRO A 18 -11.74 1.83 -18.34
CA PRO A 18 -10.95 1.22 -17.30
C PRO A 18 -11.70 1.24 -16.00
N THR A 19 -11.65 0.15 -15.32
CA THR A 19 -12.37 0.01 -14.06
C THR A 19 -11.40 0.27 -12.92
N ALA A 20 -11.64 1.34 -12.19
CA ALA A 20 -10.86 1.62 -11.01
C ALA A 20 -11.18 0.59 -9.93
N HIS A 21 -10.19 0.12 -9.25
CA HIS A 21 -10.37 -0.82 -8.16
C HIS A 21 -9.38 -0.51 -7.05
N HIS A 22 -9.70 -1.00 -5.87
CA HIS A 22 -8.86 -0.79 -4.71
C HIS A 22 -7.77 -1.85 -4.66
N GLU A 23 -6.57 -1.42 -4.37
CA GLU A 23 -5.46 -2.34 -4.13
C GLU A 23 -4.79 -1.98 -2.83
N LYS A 24 -4.29 -3.01 -2.17
CA LYS A 24 -3.57 -2.87 -0.92
C LYS A 24 -2.08 -3.00 -1.20
N VAL A 25 -1.32 -2.01 -0.76
CA VAL A 25 0.13 -2.04 -0.90
C VAL A 25 0.76 -1.96 0.47
N ARG A 26 1.69 -2.86 0.74
CA ARG A 26 2.42 -2.85 2.00
C ARG A 26 3.83 -2.38 1.78
N HIS A 27 4.25 -1.45 2.63
CA HIS A 27 5.61 -0.93 2.62
C HIS A 27 6.29 -1.47 3.86
N LEU A 28 7.43 -2.11 3.66
CA LEU A 28 8.19 -2.66 4.77
C LEU A 28 9.52 -1.95 4.83
N LEU A 29 9.83 -1.39 6.01
CA LEU A 29 11.10 -0.72 6.25
C LEU A 29 11.88 -1.53 7.27
N PHE A 30 13.15 -1.77 6.99
CA PHE A 30 14.06 -2.49 7.87
C PHE A 30 15.25 -1.59 8.17
N GLY A 31 15.65 -1.52 9.42
CA GLY A 31 16.80 -0.74 9.80
C GLY A 31 16.76 -0.43 11.29
N SER A 32 17.67 0.43 11.73
CA SER A 32 17.63 0.89 13.12
C SER A 32 16.39 1.75 13.31
N GLU A 33 15.88 1.79 14.52
CA GLU A 33 14.70 2.59 14.78
C GLU A 33 14.94 4.05 14.45
N ALA A 34 16.12 4.58 14.76
CA ALA A 34 16.44 5.97 14.47
C ALA A 34 16.40 6.25 12.97
N ALA A 35 16.94 5.33 12.16
CA ALA A 35 16.92 5.50 10.71
C ALA A 35 15.50 5.43 10.17
N LEU A 36 14.70 4.50 10.68
CA LEU A 36 13.32 4.39 10.22
C LEU A 36 12.50 5.61 10.59
N GLN A 37 12.75 6.19 11.76
CA GLN A 37 12.06 7.42 12.14
C GLN A 37 12.36 8.54 11.18
N GLN A 38 13.58 8.65 10.69
CA GLN A 38 13.92 9.68 9.71
C GLN A 38 13.17 9.47 8.40
N VAL A 39 13.11 8.23 7.91
CA VAL A 39 12.40 7.93 6.67
C VAL A 39 10.92 8.22 6.84
N ILE A 40 10.34 7.77 7.94
CA ILE A 40 8.91 7.96 8.20
C ILE A 40 8.61 9.45 8.30
N HIS A 41 9.47 10.23 8.96
CA HIS A 41 9.27 11.66 9.05
C HIS A 41 9.34 12.33 7.68
N THR A 42 10.30 11.92 6.86
CA THR A 42 10.44 12.46 5.51
C THR A 42 9.18 12.17 4.69
N LEU A 43 8.65 10.96 4.77
CA LEU A 43 7.44 10.62 4.06
C LEU A 43 6.24 11.41 4.56
N HIS A 44 6.21 11.71 5.85
CA HIS A 44 5.16 12.56 6.41
C HIS A 44 5.26 13.98 5.86
N VAL A 45 6.46 14.54 5.86
CA VAL A 45 6.67 15.90 5.35
C VAL A 45 6.30 16.00 3.87
N LEU A 46 6.56 14.94 3.12
CA LEU A 46 6.20 14.91 1.70
C LEU A 46 4.70 14.65 1.48
N GLY A 47 3.95 14.45 2.54
CA GLY A 47 2.51 14.22 2.43
C GLY A 47 2.14 12.82 2.01
N TYR A 48 3.08 11.87 2.07
CA TYR A 48 2.82 10.52 1.60
C TYR A 48 2.04 9.68 2.62
N ALA A 49 2.40 9.78 3.89
CA ALA A 49 1.74 8.98 4.92
C ALA A 49 1.93 9.63 6.27
N GLU A 50 0.93 9.47 7.13
CA GLU A 50 1.01 9.95 8.50
C GLU A 50 1.92 9.04 9.32
N VAL A 51 2.60 9.65 10.30
CA VAL A 51 3.53 8.91 11.15
C VAL A 51 2.83 7.75 11.85
N ASN A 52 1.62 7.97 12.32
CA ASN A 52 0.90 6.96 13.09
C ASN A 52 0.22 5.90 12.22
N HIS A 53 0.36 5.97 10.90
CA HIS A 53 -0.13 4.90 10.04
C HIS A 53 0.84 3.73 9.95
N TRP A 54 2.08 3.95 10.39
CA TRP A 54 3.06 2.86 10.44
C TRP A 54 2.87 2.05 11.71
N THR A 55 3.20 0.76 11.64
CA THR A 55 3.19 -0.05 12.85
C THR A 55 4.26 0.44 13.81
N LYS A 56 4.12 0.05 15.08
CA LYS A 56 5.20 0.22 16.04
C LYS A 56 6.39 -0.62 15.59
N PRO A 57 7.59 -0.31 16.09
CA PRO A 57 8.76 -1.12 15.73
C PRO A 57 8.53 -2.57 16.08
N LEU A 58 8.80 -3.45 15.13
CA LEU A 58 8.64 -4.88 15.28
C LEU A 58 10.02 -5.53 15.22
N PRO A 59 10.29 -6.52 16.08
CA PRO A 59 11.59 -7.19 16.06
C PRO A 59 11.76 -8.01 14.79
N THR A 60 12.97 -8.06 14.25
CA THR A 60 13.29 -8.84 13.08
C THR A 60 14.12 -10.06 13.40
N GLY A 61 14.58 -10.18 14.64
CA GLY A 61 15.53 -11.22 15.04
C GLY A 61 16.98 -10.80 14.90
N ARG A 62 17.23 -9.63 14.33
CA ARG A 62 18.60 -9.12 14.21
C ARG A 62 18.83 -8.02 15.24
N PRO A 63 19.98 -8.06 15.94
CA PRO A 63 20.26 -7.00 16.92
C PRO A 63 20.30 -5.63 16.24
N GLY A 64 19.66 -4.65 16.87
CA GLY A 64 19.67 -3.29 16.34
C GLY A 64 18.81 -3.05 15.13
N GLU A 65 18.08 -4.06 14.66
CA GLU A 65 17.22 -3.90 13.50
C GLU A 65 15.77 -4.09 13.90
N VAL A 66 14.92 -3.20 13.39
CA VAL A 66 13.47 -3.32 13.56
C VAL A 66 12.80 -3.18 12.20
N MET A 67 11.54 -3.55 12.16
CA MET A 67 10.72 -3.43 10.95
C MET A 67 9.51 -2.58 11.28
N ARG A 68 9.12 -1.73 10.33
CA ARG A 68 7.87 -0.98 10.42
C ARG A 68 7.09 -1.20 9.12
N ILE A 69 5.79 -1.33 9.24
CA ILE A 69 4.93 -1.66 8.11
C ILE A 69 3.89 -0.57 7.95
N LEU A 70 3.72 -0.12 6.72
CA LEU A 70 2.63 0.78 6.33
C LEU A 70 1.78 0.07 5.29
N THR A 71 0.48 0.05 5.51
CA THR A 71 -0.46 -0.47 4.52
C THR A 71 -1.22 0.69 3.91
N ARG A 72 -1.18 0.78 2.59
CA ARG A 72 -1.96 1.79 1.88
C ARG A 72 -2.98 1.13 0.98
N HIS A 73 -4.13 1.76 0.90
CA HIS A 73 -5.18 1.34 -0.01
C HIS A 73 -5.27 2.36 -1.13
N LEU A 74 -5.05 1.90 -2.35
CA LEU A 74 -4.98 2.77 -3.51
C LEU A 74 -6.10 2.45 -4.48
N MET A 75 -6.52 3.48 -5.21
CA MET A 75 -7.39 3.29 -6.36
C MET A 75 -6.50 3.18 -7.58
N VAL A 76 -6.62 2.08 -8.30
CA VAL A 76 -5.80 1.79 -9.47
C VAL A 76 -6.70 1.57 -10.65
N GLU A 77 -6.35 2.16 -11.79
CA GLU A 77 -7.09 1.98 -13.03
C GLU A 77 -6.46 0.94 -13.94
#